data_56028ed25b1eef66f4f6362c5916d1be
#
_entry.id   56028ed25b1eef66f4f6362c5916d1be
#
_cell.length_a   1.000
_cell.length_b   1.000
_cell.length_c   1.000
_cell.angle_alpha   90.00
_cell.angle_beta   90.00
_cell.angle_gamma   90.00
#
_symmetry.space_group_name_H-M   'P 1'
#
loop_
_entity.id
_entity.type
_entity.pdbx_description
1 polymer ?
#
loop_
_entity_poly.entity_id
_entity_poly.type
_entity_poly.pdbx_seq_one_letter_code
_entity_poly.pdbx_strand_id
1 'polypeptide(L)'
;TGSPGVYLNPDNHPEFEEIIEIRKTAPNAFMHWGAADTLYSGLIEATRVAFKALEYGIDMFYCHNNFELIRGLYKEGIPGLGHVGLVPSRRTWTGGFKAVGKNSNEAMLIYDQCLKIQDAGGVAIEMECVPYKVAEAITKKVEPTVVSMGSGPGCDAEFLFGCDILGLTEGHIPRHAKVYRDFQKEYKKLQIERENAFQEFYNDVQTGAFPEKKNVVEIDESELDKFLNNLEKR
;
A
#
# COMPACT_ATOMS: atom_id res chain seq x y z
N THR A 1 -5.97 4.73 1.79
CA THR A 1 -5.18 3.63 2.38
C THR A 1 -3.94 3.44 1.53
N GLY A 2 -2.75 3.65 2.11
CA GLY A 2 -1.47 3.41 1.44
C GLY A 2 -1.03 1.96 1.66
N SER A 3 -0.54 1.32 0.60
CA SER A 3 0.18 0.05 0.67
C SER A 3 1.65 0.31 0.40
N PRO A 4 2.61 -0.29 1.12
CA PRO A 4 4.02 -0.18 0.77
C PRO A 4 4.27 -0.98 -0.52
N GLY A 5 4.62 -0.27 -1.60
CA GLY A 5 4.86 -0.88 -2.91
C GLY A 5 6.13 -1.72 -2.97
N VAL A 6 6.06 -2.85 -3.66
CA VAL A 6 7.20 -3.65 -4.10
C VAL A 6 7.39 -3.43 -5.60
N TYR A 7 8.61 -3.11 -6.00
CA TYR A 7 8.93 -2.63 -7.36
C TYR A 7 9.22 -3.74 -8.35
N LEU A 8 8.54 -3.73 -9.49
CA LEU A 8 8.92 -4.45 -10.70
C LEU A 8 8.50 -3.64 -11.95
N ASN A 9 9.30 -3.64 -12.97
CA ASN A 9 9.20 -3.08 -14.34
C ASN A 9 8.11 -2.01 -14.64
N PRO A 10 8.48 -0.81 -15.17
CA PRO A 10 7.56 0.30 -15.46
C PRO A 10 6.37 -0.04 -16.38
N ASP A 11 6.49 -1.06 -17.23
CA ASP A 11 5.44 -1.44 -18.18
C ASP A 11 4.47 -2.50 -17.65
N ASN A 12 4.78 -3.13 -16.51
CA ASN A 12 3.95 -4.18 -15.89
C ASN A 12 3.99 -4.06 -14.37
N HIS A 13 3.60 -2.90 -13.85
CA HIS A 13 3.69 -2.60 -12.44
C HIS A 13 2.50 -3.23 -11.69
N PRO A 14 2.70 -4.13 -10.71
CA PRO A 14 1.61 -4.75 -9.97
C PRO A 14 0.73 -3.72 -9.22
N GLU A 15 1.26 -2.54 -8.93
CA GLU A 15 0.50 -1.44 -8.32
C GLU A 15 -0.64 -0.94 -9.22
N PHE A 16 -0.51 -1.03 -10.55
CA PHE A 16 -1.61 -0.66 -11.46
C PHE A 16 -2.75 -1.68 -11.40
N GLU A 17 -2.45 -2.96 -11.21
CA GLU A 17 -3.48 -3.98 -10.99
C GLU A 17 -4.24 -3.72 -9.70
N GLU A 18 -3.54 -3.33 -8.62
CA GLU A 18 -4.18 -2.93 -7.36
C GLU A 18 -5.11 -1.71 -7.54
N ILE A 19 -4.69 -0.69 -8.29
CA ILE A 19 -5.53 0.49 -8.60
C ILE A 19 -6.81 0.05 -9.27
N ILE A 20 -6.73 -0.81 -10.30
CA ILE A 20 -7.88 -1.32 -11.03
C ILE A 20 -8.84 -2.08 -10.10
N GLU A 21 -8.32 -2.97 -9.25
CA GLU A 21 -9.14 -3.76 -8.34
C GLU A 21 -9.79 -2.90 -7.24
N ILE A 22 -9.06 -1.92 -6.71
CA ILE A 22 -9.62 -0.95 -5.75
C ILE A 22 -10.72 -0.13 -6.42
N ARG A 23 -10.51 0.37 -7.64
CA ARG A 23 -11.51 1.14 -8.40
C ARG A 23 -12.77 0.34 -8.68
N LYS A 24 -12.65 -0.95 -9.04
CA LYS A 24 -13.79 -1.85 -9.21
C LYS A 24 -14.59 -2.03 -7.92
N THR A 25 -13.89 -2.16 -6.79
CA THR A 25 -14.51 -2.40 -5.47
C THR A 25 -15.12 -1.13 -4.90
N ALA A 26 -14.51 0.03 -5.14
CA ALA A 26 -14.91 1.34 -4.64
C ALA A 26 -15.02 2.37 -5.78
N PRO A 27 -16.02 2.23 -6.69
CA PRO A 27 -16.09 3.00 -7.94
C PRO A 27 -16.22 4.51 -7.73
N ASN A 28 -16.77 4.94 -6.60
CA ASN A 28 -17.01 6.35 -6.27
C ASN A 28 -15.99 6.92 -5.26
N ALA A 29 -14.99 6.14 -4.83
CA ALA A 29 -13.97 6.65 -3.93
C ALA A 29 -13.02 7.61 -4.67
N PHE A 30 -12.67 8.72 -4.03
CA PHE A 30 -11.59 9.58 -4.50
C PHE A 30 -10.26 8.88 -4.21
N MET A 31 -9.49 8.60 -5.24
CA MET A 31 -8.26 7.82 -5.14
C MET A 31 -7.04 8.65 -5.48
N HIS A 32 -6.08 8.70 -4.58
CA HIS A 32 -4.74 9.16 -4.92
C HIS A 32 -3.75 7.99 -4.90
N TRP A 33 -2.71 8.11 -5.69
CA TRP A 33 -1.65 7.12 -5.76
C TRP A 33 -0.29 7.79 -5.81
N GLY A 34 0.67 7.24 -5.08
CA GLY A 34 2.06 7.66 -5.06
C GLY A 34 2.95 6.59 -5.66
N ALA A 35 3.58 6.90 -6.77
CA ALA A 35 4.65 6.08 -7.28
C ALA A 35 5.88 6.19 -6.38
N ALA A 36 6.62 5.10 -6.26
CA ALA A 36 7.89 5.19 -5.55
C ALA A 36 8.90 6.08 -6.26
N ASP A 37 9.80 6.68 -5.48
CA ASP A 37 10.86 7.57 -5.97
C ASP A 37 11.75 6.95 -7.06
N THR A 38 11.79 5.61 -7.13
CA THR A 38 12.58 4.87 -8.12
C THR A 38 11.84 4.61 -9.44
N LEU A 39 10.54 4.87 -9.50
CA LEU A 39 9.72 4.62 -10.69
C LEU A 39 9.89 5.71 -11.76
N TYR A 40 10.32 6.88 -11.36
CA TYR A 40 10.55 7.98 -12.29
C TYR A 40 11.77 8.83 -11.89
N SER A 41 12.40 9.38 -12.90
CA SER A 41 13.51 10.34 -12.76
C SER A 41 13.15 11.63 -13.48
N GLY A 42 12.74 12.64 -12.71
CA GLY A 42 12.36 13.93 -13.24
C GLY A 42 10.93 14.05 -13.78
N LEU A 43 10.59 15.25 -14.24
CA LEU A 43 9.22 15.65 -14.57
C LEU A 43 8.59 14.84 -15.73
N ILE A 44 9.36 14.62 -16.81
CA ILE A 44 8.82 13.95 -18.01
C ILE A 44 8.37 12.51 -17.71
N GLU A 45 9.21 11.78 -17.00
CA GLU A 45 8.86 10.39 -16.62
C GLU A 45 7.72 10.37 -15.61
N ALA A 46 7.75 11.25 -14.61
CA ALA A 46 6.67 11.37 -13.63
C ALA A 46 5.33 11.71 -14.29
N THR A 47 5.32 12.62 -15.28
CA THR A 47 4.10 12.95 -16.03
C THR A 47 3.57 11.76 -16.80
N ARG A 48 4.44 10.98 -17.44
CA ARG A 48 4.04 9.74 -18.16
C ARG A 48 3.43 8.72 -17.21
N VAL A 49 4.05 8.50 -16.05
CA VAL A 49 3.56 7.60 -15.01
C VAL A 49 2.23 8.08 -14.44
N ALA A 50 2.09 9.38 -14.22
CA ALA A 50 0.85 9.98 -13.70
C ALA A 50 -0.31 9.83 -14.68
N PHE A 51 -0.12 10.08 -15.99
CA PHE A 51 -1.14 9.83 -17.01
C PHE A 51 -1.56 8.37 -17.06
N LYS A 52 -0.60 7.45 -16.99
CA LYS A 52 -0.91 6.02 -16.98
C LYS A 52 -1.73 5.62 -15.74
N ALA A 53 -1.40 6.17 -14.58
CA ALA A 53 -2.17 5.93 -13.36
C ALA A 53 -3.60 6.49 -13.44
N LEU A 54 -3.79 7.67 -14.07
CA LEU A 54 -5.12 8.23 -14.33
C LEU A 54 -5.96 7.32 -15.25
N GLU A 55 -5.36 6.72 -16.29
CA GLU A 55 -6.05 5.75 -17.15
C GLU A 55 -6.56 4.53 -16.36
N TYR A 56 -5.85 4.12 -15.31
CA TYR A 56 -6.26 3.03 -14.42
C TYR A 56 -7.23 3.44 -13.32
N GLY A 57 -7.51 4.72 -13.18
CA GLY A 57 -8.60 5.22 -12.36
C GLY A 57 -8.21 5.92 -11.07
N ILE A 58 -6.99 6.43 -10.93
CA ILE A 58 -6.70 7.39 -9.86
C ILE A 58 -7.31 8.76 -10.20
N ASP A 59 -7.54 9.57 -9.20
CA ASP A 59 -8.06 10.93 -9.35
C ASP A 59 -6.97 11.99 -9.09
N MET A 60 -5.89 11.61 -8.40
CA MET A 60 -4.84 12.53 -7.99
C MET A 60 -3.49 11.81 -7.84
N PHE A 61 -2.40 12.48 -8.23
CA PHE A 61 -1.04 11.95 -8.13
C PHE A 61 -0.30 12.51 -6.90
N TYR A 62 0.34 11.63 -6.14
CA TYR A 62 1.13 12.02 -4.96
C TYR A 62 2.53 12.49 -5.37
N CYS A 63 2.88 13.73 -5.00
CA CYS A 63 4.08 14.41 -5.46
C CYS A 63 5.14 14.60 -4.36
N HIS A 64 4.97 14.00 -3.19
CA HIS A 64 5.85 14.25 -2.04
C HIS A 64 5.97 15.76 -1.71
N ASN A 65 7.15 16.21 -1.31
CA ASN A 65 7.46 17.63 -1.13
C ASN A 65 8.23 18.18 -2.36
N ASN A 66 7.67 17.96 -3.58
CA ASN A 66 8.28 18.37 -4.83
C ASN A 66 7.39 19.38 -5.57
N PHE A 67 7.62 20.68 -5.29
CA PHE A 67 6.81 21.78 -5.83
C PHE A 67 6.90 21.89 -7.35
N GLU A 68 8.07 21.58 -7.94
CA GLU A 68 8.25 21.63 -9.40
C GLU A 68 7.49 20.48 -10.09
N LEU A 69 7.43 19.32 -9.46
CA LEU A 69 6.60 18.23 -9.95
C LEU A 69 5.12 18.62 -9.91
N ILE A 70 4.63 19.14 -8.78
CA ILE A 70 3.25 19.62 -8.64
C ILE A 70 2.92 20.65 -9.74
N ARG A 71 3.79 21.65 -9.92
CA ARG A 71 3.61 22.68 -10.95
C ARG A 71 3.60 22.10 -12.35
N GLY A 72 4.47 21.15 -12.63
CA GLY A 72 4.53 20.49 -13.93
C GLY A 72 3.26 19.69 -14.22
N LEU A 73 2.82 18.87 -13.28
CA LEU A 73 1.59 18.08 -13.41
C LEU A 73 0.36 18.98 -13.53
N TYR A 74 0.28 20.05 -12.75
CA TYR A 74 -0.81 21.03 -12.86
C TYR A 74 -0.93 21.63 -14.28
N LYS A 75 0.19 21.94 -14.95
CA LYS A 75 0.19 22.44 -16.34
C LYS A 75 -0.35 21.42 -17.33
N GLU A 76 -0.20 20.15 -17.05
CA GLU A 76 -0.73 19.04 -17.85
C GLU A 76 -2.17 18.64 -17.45
N GLY A 77 -2.78 19.37 -16.50
CA GLY A 77 -4.13 19.11 -16.02
C GLY A 77 -4.24 17.91 -15.04
N ILE A 78 -3.13 17.48 -14.46
CA ILE A 78 -3.07 16.37 -13.50
C ILE A 78 -3.12 16.92 -12.08
N PRO A 79 -4.13 16.58 -11.25
CA PRO A 79 -4.18 17.00 -9.85
C PRO A 79 -3.04 16.41 -9.03
N GLY A 80 -2.34 17.28 -8.27
CA GLY A 80 -1.21 16.87 -7.43
C GLY A 80 -1.48 17.00 -5.95
N LEU A 81 -1.05 16.00 -5.16
CA LEU A 81 -1.00 16.01 -3.70
C LEU A 81 0.43 16.28 -3.23
N GLY A 82 0.62 17.34 -2.45
CA GLY A 82 1.90 17.61 -1.79
C GLY A 82 1.98 17.02 -0.39
N HIS A 83 3.18 16.96 0.21
CA HIS A 83 3.41 16.42 1.55
C HIS A 83 4.25 17.37 2.39
N VAL A 84 3.80 17.63 3.61
CA VAL A 84 4.48 18.51 4.58
C VAL A 84 4.56 17.86 5.97
N GLY A 85 5.42 18.39 6.82
CA GLY A 85 5.67 17.84 8.14
C GLY A 85 6.75 16.76 8.12
N LEU A 86 6.48 15.59 8.65
CA LEU A 86 7.37 14.45 8.54
C LEU A 86 7.21 13.80 7.16
N VAL A 87 8.14 14.06 6.26
CA VAL A 87 8.19 13.40 4.94
C VAL A 87 9.17 12.22 5.03
N PRO A 88 8.73 10.96 5.01
CA PRO A 88 9.57 9.79 5.27
C PRO A 88 10.80 9.68 4.36
N SER A 89 10.66 9.97 3.07
CA SER A 89 11.76 9.98 2.11
C SER A 89 12.82 11.06 2.41
N ARG A 90 12.46 12.08 3.18
CA ARG A 90 13.32 13.18 3.59
C ARG A 90 13.70 13.16 5.08
N ARG A 91 13.52 12.04 5.78
CA ARG A 91 13.79 11.91 7.22
C ARG A 91 15.22 12.30 7.65
N THR A 92 16.19 12.19 6.74
CA THR A 92 17.57 12.62 7.01
C THR A 92 17.65 14.13 7.26
N TRP A 93 16.86 14.93 6.57
CA TRP A 93 16.80 16.38 6.75
C TRP A 93 16.12 16.81 8.04
N THR A 94 15.23 15.97 8.59
CA THR A 94 14.53 16.24 9.86
C THR A 94 15.26 15.63 11.07
N GLY A 95 16.30 14.84 10.85
CA GLY A 95 17.02 14.13 11.91
C GLY A 95 16.26 12.92 12.44
N GLY A 96 15.59 12.18 11.57
CA GLY A 96 14.87 10.93 11.84
C GLY A 96 13.35 11.05 11.81
N PHE A 97 12.67 9.96 12.19
CA PHE A 97 11.21 9.91 12.31
C PHE A 97 10.75 10.61 13.59
N LYS A 98 10.32 11.86 13.47
CA LYS A 98 9.82 12.66 14.60
C LYS A 98 8.80 13.68 14.15
N ALA A 99 7.94 14.11 15.09
CA ALA A 99 7.02 15.21 14.85
C ALA A 99 7.76 16.52 14.56
N VAL A 100 7.29 17.27 13.57
CA VAL A 100 7.85 18.52 13.07
C VAL A 100 6.87 19.67 13.34
N GLY A 101 7.37 20.90 13.50
CA GLY A 101 6.52 22.07 13.76
C GLY A 101 6.21 22.31 15.24
N LYS A 102 7.08 21.86 16.15
CA LYS A 102 6.88 22.01 17.60
C LYS A 102 7.20 23.40 18.15
N ASN A 103 7.84 24.24 17.37
CA ASN A 103 8.07 25.65 17.72
C ASN A 103 7.57 26.56 16.60
N SER A 104 7.45 27.87 16.88
CA SER A 104 6.88 28.83 15.94
C SER A 104 7.63 28.90 14.61
N ASN A 105 8.94 28.81 14.62
CA ASN A 105 9.73 28.89 13.40
C ASN A 105 9.52 27.65 12.52
N GLU A 106 9.53 26.45 13.10
CA GLU A 106 9.22 25.21 12.37
C GLU A 106 7.77 25.22 11.84
N ALA A 107 6.81 25.69 12.64
CA ALA A 107 5.41 25.79 12.22
C ALA A 107 5.24 26.74 11.02
N MET A 108 5.94 27.89 11.02
CA MET A 108 5.95 28.82 9.88
C MET A 108 6.57 28.21 8.64
N LEU A 109 7.65 27.43 8.77
CA LEU A 109 8.24 26.71 7.63
C LEU A 109 7.26 25.72 7.01
N ILE A 110 6.46 25.01 7.83
CA ILE A 110 5.41 24.11 7.32
C ILE A 110 4.33 24.91 6.59
N TYR A 111 3.89 26.03 7.16
CA TYR A 111 2.92 26.91 6.51
C TYR A 111 3.43 27.44 5.17
N ASP A 112 4.69 27.90 5.10
CA ASP A 112 5.32 28.35 3.85
C ASP A 112 5.40 27.22 2.80
N GLN A 113 5.61 25.98 3.22
CA GLN A 113 5.56 24.81 2.33
C GLN A 113 4.16 24.57 1.79
N CYS A 114 3.12 24.69 2.64
CA CYS A 114 1.74 24.59 2.22
C CYS A 114 1.39 25.65 1.16
N LEU A 115 1.81 26.89 1.37
CA LEU A 115 1.62 27.96 0.38
C LEU A 115 2.36 27.66 -0.93
N LYS A 116 3.58 27.13 -0.89
CA LYS A 116 4.31 26.70 -2.10
C LYS A 116 3.60 25.58 -2.87
N ILE A 117 2.96 24.64 -2.16
CA ILE A 117 2.14 23.59 -2.78
C ILE A 117 0.93 24.24 -3.46
N GLN A 118 0.22 25.11 -2.76
CA GLN A 118 -0.91 25.86 -3.31
C GLN A 118 -0.51 26.67 -4.55
N ASP A 119 0.55 27.47 -4.48
CA ASP A 119 1.07 28.29 -5.59
C ASP A 119 1.56 27.46 -6.78
N ALA A 120 1.96 26.22 -6.53
CA ALA A 120 2.30 25.25 -7.57
C ALA A 120 1.07 24.63 -8.25
N GLY A 121 -0.14 24.86 -7.73
CA GLY A 121 -1.38 24.27 -8.24
C GLY A 121 -1.73 22.93 -7.59
N GLY A 122 -1.14 22.62 -6.42
CA GLY A 122 -1.51 21.44 -5.63
C GLY A 122 -2.94 21.54 -5.11
N VAL A 123 -3.71 20.47 -5.25
CA VAL A 123 -5.13 20.42 -4.86
C VAL A 123 -5.34 19.83 -3.46
N ALA A 124 -4.33 19.12 -2.95
CA ALA A 124 -4.35 18.57 -1.60
C ALA A 124 -2.95 18.57 -0.97
N ILE A 125 -2.92 18.48 0.36
CA ILE A 125 -1.71 18.47 1.19
C ILE A 125 -1.84 17.36 2.22
N GLU A 126 -0.98 16.36 2.17
CA GLU A 126 -0.78 15.43 3.28
C GLU A 126 0.07 16.11 4.35
N MET A 127 -0.46 16.18 5.57
CA MET A 127 0.21 16.80 6.72
C MET A 127 0.51 15.71 7.75
N GLU A 128 1.80 15.33 7.85
CA GLU A 128 2.22 14.23 8.70
C GLU A 128 2.92 14.67 9.97
N CYS A 129 2.45 14.18 11.13
CA CYS A 129 3.08 14.33 12.44
C CYS A 129 3.37 15.80 12.83
N VAL A 130 2.47 16.72 12.47
CA VAL A 130 2.48 18.14 12.88
C VAL A 130 1.61 18.29 14.14
N PRO A 131 1.98 19.14 15.13
CA PRO A 131 1.11 19.40 16.29
C PRO A 131 -0.29 19.83 15.88
N TYR A 132 -1.32 19.21 16.46
CA TYR A 132 -2.71 19.34 15.97
C TYR A 132 -3.24 20.78 15.92
N LYS A 133 -2.85 21.63 16.88
CA LYS A 133 -3.25 23.07 16.86
C LYS A 133 -2.57 23.85 15.75
N VAL A 134 -1.34 23.46 15.35
CA VAL A 134 -0.63 24.06 14.21
C VAL A 134 -1.30 23.61 12.93
N ALA A 135 -1.57 22.31 12.80
CA ALA A 135 -2.27 21.74 11.66
C ALA A 135 -3.64 22.39 11.44
N GLU A 136 -4.46 22.47 12.47
CA GLU A 136 -5.78 23.15 12.43
C GLU A 136 -5.66 24.62 12.00
N ALA A 137 -4.66 25.35 12.52
CA ALA A 137 -4.47 26.75 12.17
C ALA A 137 -4.06 26.94 10.71
N ILE A 138 -3.21 26.03 10.19
CA ILE A 138 -2.77 26.05 8.79
C ILE A 138 -3.93 25.66 7.87
N THR A 139 -4.67 24.61 8.17
CA THR A 139 -5.83 24.15 7.38
C THR A 139 -6.84 25.28 7.12
N LYS A 140 -7.09 26.12 8.10
CA LYS A 140 -8.00 27.29 7.97
C LYS A 140 -7.46 28.41 7.07
N LYS A 141 -6.21 28.34 6.62
CA LYS A 141 -5.51 29.43 5.89
C LYS A 141 -5.06 29.04 4.49
N VAL A 142 -5.17 27.78 4.12
CA VAL A 142 -4.80 27.27 2.79
C VAL A 142 -6.04 26.83 2.03
N GLU A 143 -5.99 26.85 0.70
CA GLU A 143 -7.08 26.43 -0.17
C GLU A 143 -7.12 24.92 -0.45
N PRO A 144 -5.93 24.25 -0.63
CA PRO A 144 -5.91 22.80 -0.85
C PRO A 144 -6.50 22.04 0.32
N THR A 145 -7.17 20.92 0.02
CA THR A 145 -7.66 19.98 1.05
C THR A 145 -6.50 19.44 1.88
N VAL A 146 -6.55 19.58 3.19
CA VAL A 146 -5.51 19.09 4.09
C VAL A 146 -5.90 17.72 4.66
N VAL A 147 -5.06 16.72 4.41
CA VAL A 147 -5.25 15.34 4.88
C VAL A 147 -4.28 15.08 6.02
N SER A 148 -4.80 14.78 7.19
CA SER A 148 -4.02 14.51 8.40
C SER A 148 -3.48 13.08 8.40
N MET A 149 -2.19 12.94 8.64
CA MET A 149 -1.58 11.69 9.12
C MET A 149 -0.91 11.96 10.47
N GLY A 150 -1.66 11.75 11.55
CA GLY A 150 -1.19 12.02 12.90
C GLY A 150 -1.04 13.50 13.26
N SER A 151 -1.71 14.38 12.53
CA SER A 151 -1.72 15.84 12.77
C SER A 151 -3.01 16.31 13.44
N GLY A 152 -3.90 15.39 13.80
CA GLY A 152 -5.11 15.62 14.59
C GLY A 152 -6.34 15.99 13.77
N PRO A 153 -7.52 16.12 14.44
CA PRO A 153 -8.82 16.17 13.79
C PRO A 153 -9.18 17.56 13.22
N GLY A 154 -8.28 18.52 13.28
CA GLY A 154 -8.51 19.88 12.76
C GLY A 154 -8.20 20.06 11.28
N CYS A 155 -7.81 19.00 10.57
CA CYS A 155 -7.65 18.94 9.12
C CYS A 155 -8.98 18.53 8.46
N ASP A 156 -9.04 18.61 7.11
CA ASP A 156 -10.26 18.31 6.35
C ASP A 156 -10.55 16.81 6.24
N ALA A 157 -9.53 15.96 6.31
CA ALA A 157 -9.63 14.51 6.24
C ALA A 157 -8.54 13.82 7.06
N GLU A 158 -8.75 12.52 7.37
CA GLU A 158 -7.81 11.67 8.08
C GLU A 158 -7.29 10.54 7.19
N PHE A 159 -6.00 10.23 7.32
CA PHE A 159 -5.35 9.14 6.61
C PHE A 159 -4.72 8.14 7.58
N LEU A 160 -4.94 6.85 7.33
CA LEU A 160 -4.24 5.75 7.98
C LEU A 160 -3.89 4.66 6.96
N PHE A 161 -2.79 3.96 7.20
CA PHE A 161 -2.44 2.79 6.40
C PHE A 161 -3.41 1.64 6.65
N GLY A 162 -3.82 0.96 5.57
CA GLY A 162 -4.69 -0.20 5.65
C GLY A 162 -4.11 -1.33 6.51
N CYS A 163 -2.79 -1.55 6.46
CA CYS A 163 -2.11 -2.53 7.30
C CYS A 163 -2.26 -2.24 8.81
N ASP A 164 -2.23 -0.96 9.21
CA ASP A 164 -2.44 -0.59 10.62
C ASP A 164 -3.90 -0.79 11.02
N ILE A 165 -4.85 -0.38 10.18
CA ILE A 165 -6.29 -0.56 10.40
C ILE A 165 -6.64 -2.03 10.61
N LEU A 166 -6.07 -2.90 9.78
CA LEU A 166 -6.34 -4.34 9.74
C LEU A 166 -5.51 -5.16 10.74
N GLY A 167 -4.53 -4.54 11.40
CA GLY A 167 -3.63 -5.24 12.32
C GLY A 167 -2.70 -6.22 11.58
N LEU A 168 -2.16 -5.80 10.45
CA LEU A 168 -1.18 -6.54 9.66
C LEU A 168 0.26 -6.04 9.87
N THR A 169 0.43 -4.87 10.49
CA THR A 169 1.73 -4.27 10.76
C THR A 169 2.50 -5.11 11.78
N GLU A 170 3.68 -5.57 11.38
CA GLU A 170 4.63 -6.24 12.30
C GLU A 170 5.54 -5.22 12.97
N GLY A 171 5.70 -5.35 14.29
CA GLY A 171 6.60 -4.52 15.07
C GLY A 171 5.97 -3.22 15.59
N HIS A 172 6.60 -2.08 15.33
CA HIS A 172 6.16 -0.80 15.87
C HIS A 172 4.96 -0.23 15.13
N ILE A 173 3.86 -0.05 15.86
CA ILE A 173 2.67 0.65 15.37
C ILE A 173 2.83 2.15 15.69
N PRO A 174 2.72 3.05 14.70
CA PRO A 174 2.83 4.49 14.94
C PRO A 174 1.78 4.97 15.95
N ARG A 175 2.14 5.97 16.78
CA ARG A 175 1.25 6.53 17.81
C ARG A 175 -0.10 7.02 17.25
N HIS A 176 -0.13 7.51 16.03
CA HIS A 176 -1.33 8.02 15.37
C HIS A 176 -2.19 6.92 14.73
N ALA A 177 -1.66 5.70 14.61
CA ALA A 177 -2.42 4.60 14.06
C ALA A 177 -3.40 4.02 15.08
N LYS A 178 -4.53 3.55 14.60
CA LYS A 178 -5.53 2.81 15.37
C LYS A 178 -5.82 1.48 14.70
N VAL A 179 -5.60 0.40 15.45
CA VAL A 179 -5.84 -0.96 15.02
C VAL A 179 -7.29 -1.34 15.32
N TYR A 180 -8.03 -1.79 14.32
CA TYR A 180 -9.44 -2.18 14.44
C TYR A 180 -9.66 -3.69 14.36
N ARG A 181 -8.68 -4.44 13.80
CA ARG A 181 -8.70 -5.90 13.64
C ARG A 181 -7.30 -6.45 13.91
N ASP A 182 -7.18 -7.76 14.08
CA ASP A 182 -5.90 -8.48 14.24
C ASP A 182 -5.83 -9.62 13.20
N PHE A 183 -5.76 -9.23 11.93
CA PHE A 183 -5.69 -10.22 10.85
C PHE A 183 -4.35 -10.94 10.80
N GLN A 184 -3.28 -10.35 11.32
CA GLN A 184 -2.00 -11.05 11.44
C GLN A 184 -2.15 -12.34 12.27
N LYS A 185 -2.87 -12.27 13.40
CA LYS A 185 -3.14 -13.44 14.24
C LYS A 185 -3.96 -14.48 13.50
N GLU A 186 -4.98 -14.07 12.75
CA GLU A 186 -5.82 -14.99 11.98
C GLU A 186 -5.04 -15.66 10.84
N TYR A 187 -4.17 -14.92 10.14
CA TYR A 187 -3.30 -15.49 9.11
C TYR A 187 -2.28 -16.48 9.70
N LYS A 188 -1.72 -16.19 10.89
CA LYS A 188 -0.84 -17.14 11.60
C LYS A 188 -1.56 -18.44 11.96
N LYS A 189 -2.81 -18.37 12.44
CA LYS A 189 -3.61 -19.57 12.68
C LYS A 189 -3.84 -20.38 11.40
N LEU A 190 -4.24 -19.70 10.33
CA LEU A 190 -4.45 -20.35 9.04
C LEU A 190 -3.17 -21.01 8.50
N GLN A 191 -2.01 -20.40 8.72
CA GLN A 191 -0.73 -20.99 8.33
C GLN A 191 -0.41 -22.25 9.13
N ILE A 192 -0.65 -22.26 10.43
CA ILE A 192 -0.48 -23.45 11.29
C ILE A 192 -1.40 -24.59 10.78
N GLU A 193 -2.66 -24.30 10.46
CA GLU A 193 -3.58 -25.30 9.92
C GLU A 193 -3.12 -25.88 8.57
N ARG A 194 -2.52 -25.04 7.71
CA ARG A 194 -1.91 -25.53 6.46
C ARG A 194 -0.75 -26.48 6.74
N GLU A 195 0.12 -26.14 7.68
CA GLU A 195 1.27 -26.97 8.08
C GLU A 195 0.79 -28.30 8.68
N ASN A 196 -0.23 -28.27 9.54
CA ASN A 196 -0.85 -29.46 10.13
C ASN A 196 -1.40 -30.39 9.05
N ALA A 197 -2.11 -29.85 8.05
CA ALA A 197 -2.67 -30.65 6.97
C ALA A 197 -1.59 -31.40 6.16
N PHE A 198 -0.44 -30.76 5.89
CA PHE A 198 0.69 -31.43 5.23
C PHE A 198 1.33 -32.48 6.13
N GLN A 199 1.43 -32.22 7.44
CA GLN A 199 1.98 -33.17 8.40
C GLN A 199 1.04 -34.40 8.56
N GLU A 200 -0.26 -34.20 8.58
CA GLU A 200 -1.26 -35.27 8.60
C GLU A 200 -1.13 -36.15 7.35
N PHE A 201 -1.10 -35.54 6.18
CA PHE A 201 -0.88 -36.27 4.92
C PHE A 201 0.41 -37.09 4.94
N TYR A 202 1.52 -36.51 5.42
CA TYR A 202 2.79 -37.22 5.55
C TYR A 202 2.65 -38.44 6.48
N ASN A 203 2.02 -38.27 7.63
CA ASN A 203 1.81 -39.34 8.60
C ASN A 203 0.94 -40.47 8.04
N ASP A 204 -0.14 -40.11 7.34
CA ASP A 204 -1.05 -41.07 6.71
C ASP A 204 -0.32 -41.93 5.67
N VAL A 205 0.53 -41.35 4.86
CA VAL A 205 1.38 -42.07 3.90
C VAL A 205 2.37 -42.96 4.62
N GLN A 206 3.02 -42.53 5.69
CA GLN A 206 3.98 -43.33 6.44
C GLN A 206 3.32 -44.51 7.18
N THR A 207 2.11 -44.34 7.66
CA THR A 207 1.34 -45.38 8.38
C THR A 207 0.52 -46.28 7.46
N GLY A 208 0.42 -45.95 6.17
CA GLY A 208 -0.42 -46.65 5.21
C GLY A 208 -1.93 -46.34 5.34
N ALA A 209 -2.29 -45.30 6.09
CA ALA A 209 -3.66 -44.81 6.17
C ALA A 209 -4.12 -44.15 4.86
N PHE A 210 -3.19 -43.60 4.09
CA PHE A 210 -3.40 -43.10 2.74
C PHE A 210 -2.42 -43.76 1.74
N PRO A 211 -2.89 -44.17 0.54
CA PRO A 211 -4.25 -44.03 0.01
C PRO A 211 -5.22 -45.08 0.57
N GLU A 212 -6.47 -44.66 0.81
CA GLU A 212 -7.56 -45.57 1.11
C GLU A 212 -8.05 -46.28 -0.17
N LYS A 213 -8.88 -47.36 -0.01
CA LYS A 213 -9.44 -48.10 -1.15
C LYS A 213 -10.19 -47.20 -2.15
N LYS A 214 -10.86 -46.15 -1.67
CA LYS A 214 -11.57 -45.18 -2.52
C LYS A 214 -10.63 -44.28 -3.37
N ASN A 215 -9.36 -44.22 -3.01
CA ASN A 215 -8.34 -43.34 -3.67
C ASN A 215 -7.52 -44.11 -4.71
N VAL A 216 -7.70 -45.43 -4.88
CA VAL A 216 -6.95 -46.25 -5.81
C VAL A 216 -7.81 -46.68 -7.00
N VAL A 217 -7.17 -46.96 -8.10
CA VAL A 217 -7.82 -47.49 -9.31
C VAL A 217 -7.63 -48.97 -9.33
N GLU A 218 -8.73 -49.70 -9.43
CA GLU A 218 -8.72 -51.16 -9.56
C GLU A 218 -8.56 -51.54 -11.05
N ILE A 219 -7.96 -52.70 -11.29
CA ILE A 219 -7.89 -53.36 -12.61
C ILE A 219 -8.68 -54.67 -12.52
N ASP A 220 -9.29 -55.06 -13.61
CA ASP A 220 -9.92 -56.39 -13.72
C ASP A 220 -8.91 -57.50 -13.47
N GLU A 221 -9.24 -58.51 -12.64
CA GLU A 221 -8.31 -59.57 -12.25
C GLU A 221 -7.78 -60.35 -13.46
N SER A 222 -8.59 -60.60 -14.50
CA SER A 222 -8.17 -61.28 -15.70
C SER A 222 -7.16 -60.49 -16.53
N GLU A 223 -7.25 -59.18 -16.50
CA GLU A 223 -6.27 -58.27 -17.16
C GLU A 223 -4.99 -58.15 -16.34
N LEU A 224 -5.09 -58.17 -15.03
CA LEU A 224 -3.92 -58.18 -14.15
C LEU A 224 -3.12 -59.51 -14.36
N ASP A 225 -3.77 -60.64 -14.41
CA ASP A 225 -3.13 -61.94 -14.66
C ASP A 225 -2.41 -61.99 -16.02
N LYS A 226 -3.02 -61.45 -17.07
CA LYS A 226 -2.38 -61.32 -18.39
C LYS A 226 -1.15 -60.42 -18.33
N PHE A 227 -1.24 -59.33 -17.61
CA PHE A 227 -0.12 -58.41 -17.43
C PHE A 227 1.02 -59.10 -16.68
N LEU A 228 0.75 -59.74 -15.54
CA LEU A 228 1.76 -60.45 -14.75
C LEU A 228 2.46 -61.55 -15.56
N ASN A 229 1.70 -62.38 -16.29
CA ASN A 229 2.24 -63.42 -17.16
C ASN A 229 3.14 -62.88 -18.28
N ASN A 230 2.86 -61.68 -18.74
CA ASN A 230 3.71 -61.01 -19.77
C ASN A 230 4.97 -60.37 -19.16
N LEU A 231 4.94 -59.94 -17.90
CA LEU A 231 6.11 -59.48 -17.17
C LEU A 231 7.15 -60.58 -16.95
N GLU A 232 6.71 -61.82 -16.57
CA GLU A 232 7.61 -62.95 -16.36
C GLU A 232 8.30 -63.44 -17.64
N LYS A 233 7.78 -63.09 -18.83
CA LYS A 233 8.33 -63.50 -20.13
C LYS A 233 9.38 -62.51 -20.71
N ARG A 234 9.60 -61.39 -20.02
CA ARG A 234 10.58 -60.36 -20.38
C ARG A 234 11.83 -60.43 -19.51
#